data_fbfc2cc53e618d26343c74c358850e11
#
_entry.id   fbfc2cc53e618d26343c74c358850e11
#
_cell.length_a   1.000
_cell.length_b   1.000
_cell.length_c   1.000
_cell.angle_alpha   90.00
_cell.angle_beta   90.00
_cell.angle_gamma   90.00
#
_symmetry.space_group_name_H-M   'P 1'
#
loop_
_entity.id
_entity.type
_entity.pdbx_description
1 polymer ?
#
loop_
_entity_poly.entity_id
_entity_poly.type
_entity_poly.pdbx_seq_one_letter_code
_entity_poly.pdbx_strand_id
1 'polypeptide(L)'
;MITLKVIVVVAVAAAVLSTAFAVASQSFVDFLATAQDAELRKNTIGGHTAGYGLHDTSGDVLDPASSSNTASDEVAIDPDTYLRSFNYGRVSNLANGSAVREFTLVADDRQTMEISPGVFYNVWTFNGTIPGPTLRATEGDLIRINFINNGTKPHSIHTHGIHKAEMDGVFETINPHGRFVYEFYAEAFGVFPYHCHVTPLEEHISRGLYGAYIVDPKTPRPEADEMVMIMNGFDTDFDTENNFYSVNTIPYYYMHHPIEIEEGKLVRVYLVNMLEFDQINNFHLHGNLYQLYRSGTSMAPDEYTDMVTMSQGERAILEFNYKYPGQYMFHAHKTEFAEKGWMGLFVVKDPTQTGGSDGSSDSGSRLLETKTISGDVGT
;
A
#
# COMPACT_ATOMS: atom_id res chain seq x y z
N MET A 1 40.04 20.64 37.06
CA MET A 1 39.65 21.24 35.76
C MET A 1 38.89 20.29 34.80
N ILE A 2 39.05 19.00 34.93
CA ILE A 2 38.36 18.01 34.05
C ILE A 2 36.86 17.85 34.41
N THR A 3 36.53 17.90 35.70
CA THR A 3 35.13 17.68 36.20
C THR A 3 34.14 18.75 35.74
N LEU A 4 34.56 20.00 35.64
CA LEU A 4 33.68 21.11 35.23
C LEU A 4 33.34 21.05 33.73
N LYS A 5 34.27 20.61 32.87
CA LYS A 5 34.03 20.45 31.43
C LYS A 5 33.05 19.32 31.14
N VAL A 6 33.11 18.23 31.89
CA VAL A 6 32.17 17.09 31.73
C VAL A 6 30.76 17.49 32.15
N ILE A 7 30.58 18.22 33.23
CA ILE A 7 29.27 18.70 33.69
C ILE A 7 28.65 19.66 32.69
N VAL A 8 29.41 20.55 32.06
CA VAL A 8 28.90 21.48 31.04
C VAL A 8 28.46 20.71 29.76
N VAL A 9 29.23 19.73 29.32
CA VAL A 9 28.87 18.93 28.14
C VAL A 9 27.60 18.11 28.37
N VAL A 10 27.44 17.50 29.54
CA VAL A 10 26.23 16.76 29.90
C VAL A 10 25.02 17.69 30.01
N ALA A 11 25.16 18.87 30.59
CA ALA A 11 24.08 19.85 30.69
C ALA A 11 23.65 20.40 29.32
N VAL A 12 24.58 20.65 28.40
CA VAL A 12 24.28 21.09 27.04
C VAL A 12 23.59 19.96 26.23
N ALA A 13 24.07 18.72 26.36
CA ALA A 13 23.42 17.57 25.69
C ALA A 13 21.99 17.33 26.21
N ALA A 14 21.76 17.46 27.52
CA ALA A 14 20.42 17.36 28.11
C ALA A 14 19.48 18.47 27.66
N ALA A 15 19.99 19.71 27.52
CA ALA A 15 19.22 20.86 27.03
C ALA A 15 18.85 20.69 25.54
N VAL A 16 19.74 20.18 24.70
CA VAL A 16 19.49 19.92 23.28
C VAL A 16 18.45 18.78 23.10
N LEU A 17 18.56 17.71 23.89
CA LEU A 17 17.60 16.61 23.88
C LEU A 17 16.21 17.05 24.36
N SER A 18 16.13 17.93 25.38
CA SER A 18 14.83 18.43 25.87
C SER A 18 14.16 19.40 24.89
N THR A 19 14.93 20.22 24.17
CA THR A 19 14.38 21.10 23.12
C THR A 19 13.95 20.30 21.88
N ALA A 20 14.69 19.29 21.45
CA ALA A 20 14.30 18.43 20.36
C ALA A 20 13.00 17.65 20.68
N PHE A 21 12.86 17.15 21.91
CA PHE A 21 11.64 16.46 22.35
C PHE A 21 10.44 17.42 22.43
N ALA A 22 10.64 18.66 22.87
CA ALA A 22 9.57 19.67 22.93
C ALA A 22 9.10 20.09 21.52
N VAL A 23 10.02 20.23 20.56
CA VAL A 23 9.68 20.56 19.17
C VAL A 23 8.91 19.39 18.51
N ALA A 24 9.35 18.16 18.72
CA ALA A 24 8.66 16.99 18.18
C ALA A 24 7.24 16.81 18.77
N SER A 25 7.07 17.06 20.08
CA SER A 25 5.75 17.01 20.72
C SER A 25 4.83 18.14 20.27
N GLN A 26 5.34 19.33 20.00
CA GLN A 26 4.55 20.45 19.48
C GLN A 26 4.09 20.19 18.05
N SER A 27 4.96 19.68 17.19
CA SER A 27 4.62 19.30 15.81
C SER A 27 3.53 18.21 15.76
N PHE A 28 3.56 17.27 16.71
CA PHE A 28 2.55 16.24 16.83
C PHE A 28 1.19 16.80 17.30
N VAL A 29 1.20 17.75 18.24
CA VAL A 29 -0.04 18.42 18.70
C VAL A 29 -0.62 19.29 17.60
N ASP A 30 0.21 20.01 16.84
CA ASP A 30 -0.22 20.87 15.73
C ASP A 30 -0.77 20.01 14.58
N PHE A 31 -0.22 18.83 14.34
CA PHE A 31 -0.72 17.85 13.39
C PHE A 31 -2.10 17.33 13.80
N LEU A 32 -2.31 16.97 15.07
CA LEU A 32 -3.62 16.51 15.57
C LEU A 32 -4.68 17.63 15.49
N ALA A 33 -4.30 18.89 15.73
CA ALA A 33 -5.19 20.02 15.63
C ALA A 33 -5.63 20.30 14.18
N THR A 34 -4.72 20.15 13.20
CA THR A 34 -5.05 20.29 11.77
C THR A 34 -5.92 19.14 11.27
N ALA A 35 -5.75 17.93 11.76
CA ALA A 35 -6.61 16.79 11.42
C ALA A 35 -8.04 16.98 11.95
N GLN A 36 -8.21 17.49 13.18
CA GLN A 36 -9.54 17.82 13.74
C GLN A 36 -10.25 18.94 12.98
N ASP A 37 -9.50 19.95 12.51
CA ASP A 37 -10.07 21.07 11.74
C ASP A 37 -10.53 20.63 10.33
N ALA A 38 -9.85 19.65 9.73
CA ALA A 38 -10.23 19.05 8.46
C ALA A 38 -11.54 18.23 8.59
N GLU A 39 -11.74 17.54 9.71
CA GLU A 39 -12.96 16.78 9.99
C GLU A 39 -14.18 17.69 10.28
N LEU A 40 -13.94 18.79 10.98
CA LEU A 40 -14.98 19.83 11.19
C LEU A 40 -15.44 20.48 9.88
N ARG A 41 -14.54 20.69 8.92
CA ARG A 41 -14.87 21.27 7.60
C ARG A 41 -15.67 20.29 6.73
N LYS A 42 -15.44 18.98 6.80
CA LYS A 42 -16.25 17.97 6.09
C LYS A 42 -17.71 17.96 6.56
N ASN A 43 -17.96 18.19 7.84
CA ASN A 43 -19.31 18.22 8.40
C ASN A 43 -20.10 19.51 8.13
N THR A 44 -19.46 20.54 7.59
CA THR A 44 -20.10 21.85 7.32
C THR A 44 -20.53 22.03 5.86
N ILE A 45 -20.15 21.10 4.94
CA ILE A 45 -20.47 21.18 3.50
C ILE A 45 -21.28 19.94 3.06
N GLY A 46 -22.27 19.57 3.80
CA GLY A 46 -23.17 18.45 3.48
C GLY A 46 -24.64 18.87 3.40
N GLY A 47 -25.03 19.50 2.32
CA GLY A 47 -26.46 19.82 2.10
C GLY A 47 -26.76 20.28 0.71
N HIS A 48 -26.80 19.40 -0.28
CA HIS A 48 -27.66 19.54 -1.44
C HIS A 48 -27.99 18.18 -2.07
N THR A 49 -29.25 17.82 -1.94
CA THR A 49 -29.95 16.74 -2.63
C THR A 49 -29.99 17.00 -4.13
N ALA A 50 -29.57 16.05 -4.95
CA ALA A 50 -29.85 16.02 -6.38
C ALA A 50 -30.75 14.82 -6.69
N GLY A 51 -31.94 15.14 -7.22
CA GLY A 51 -32.99 14.20 -7.60
C GLY A 51 -32.68 13.48 -8.90
N TYR A 52 -33.18 12.25 -8.98
CA TYR A 52 -33.25 11.45 -10.19
C TYR A 52 -34.26 12.00 -11.19
N GLY A 53 -33.87 12.18 -12.45
CA GLY A 53 -34.71 12.43 -13.58
C GLY A 53 -34.37 11.51 -14.74
N LEU A 54 -35.29 10.58 -15.05
CA LEU A 54 -35.32 9.80 -16.28
C LEU A 54 -35.99 10.62 -17.40
N HIS A 55 -35.42 10.57 -18.60
CA HIS A 55 -36.07 10.68 -19.93
C HIS A 55 -34.99 11.02 -20.97
N ASP A 56 -35.02 10.63 -22.18
CA ASP A 56 -35.72 9.86 -23.18
C ASP A 56 -34.94 10.07 -24.50
N THR A 57 -35.09 9.18 -25.40
CA THR A 57 -34.43 9.08 -26.69
C THR A 57 -34.88 10.13 -27.70
N SER A 58 -33.96 10.77 -28.45
CA SER A 58 -34.10 11.00 -29.90
C SER A 58 -32.82 11.62 -30.49
N GLY A 59 -32.41 11.14 -31.64
CA GLY A 59 -31.18 11.53 -32.29
C GLY A 59 -31.22 12.91 -32.94
N ASP A 60 -30.02 13.45 -33.19
CA ASP A 60 -29.67 14.04 -34.48
C ASP A 60 -28.18 14.51 -34.53
N VAL A 61 -27.57 14.16 -35.66
CA VAL A 61 -26.60 14.92 -36.49
C VAL A 61 -25.31 15.48 -35.88
N LEU A 62 -24.22 14.99 -36.40
CA LEU A 62 -22.82 15.41 -36.32
C LEU A 62 -22.62 16.88 -36.70
N ASP A 63 -21.84 17.60 -35.89
CA ASP A 63 -21.09 18.76 -36.33
C ASP A 63 -19.69 18.77 -35.68
N PRO A 64 -18.60 18.82 -36.44
CA PRO A 64 -17.25 18.71 -35.91
C PRO A 64 -16.62 20.11 -35.77
N ALA A 65 -16.61 20.67 -34.60
CA ALA A 65 -15.62 21.66 -34.16
C ALA A 65 -15.93 22.25 -32.77
N SER A 66 -15.30 21.73 -31.71
CA SER A 66 -14.93 22.59 -30.59
C SER A 66 -13.88 21.90 -29.68
N SER A 67 -12.75 22.55 -29.61
CA SER A 67 -11.78 22.64 -28.51
C SER A 67 -11.51 21.37 -27.68
N SER A 68 -10.34 20.81 -27.90
CA SER A 68 -9.63 19.93 -26.99
C SER A 68 -9.48 20.53 -25.57
N ASN A 69 -10.38 20.19 -24.67
CA ASN A 69 -10.05 20.17 -23.26
C ASN A 69 -9.36 18.84 -23.02
N THR A 70 -8.03 18.84 -22.96
CA THR A 70 -7.25 17.79 -22.33
C THR A 70 -7.47 17.95 -20.82
N ALA A 71 -8.58 17.44 -20.31
CA ALA A 71 -8.67 17.07 -18.91
C ALA A 71 -7.61 15.98 -18.73
N SER A 72 -6.59 16.23 -17.92
CA SER A 72 -5.73 15.18 -17.40
C SER A 72 -6.65 14.20 -16.68
N ASP A 73 -6.70 12.95 -17.14
CA ASP A 73 -7.48 11.92 -16.47
C ASP A 73 -6.84 11.72 -15.09
N GLU A 74 -7.49 12.27 -14.05
CA GLU A 74 -7.06 12.12 -12.66
C GLU A 74 -7.35 10.69 -12.22
N VAL A 75 -6.32 10.00 -11.75
CA VAL A 75 -6.44 8.63 -11.24
C VAL A 75 -7.05 8.68 -9.84
N ALA A 76 -8.23 8.14 -9.69
CA ALA A 76 -8.83 7.90 -8.39
C ALA A 76 -8.32 6.57 -7.82
N ILE A 77 -7.46 6.64 -6.80
CA ILE A 77 -6.96 5.46 -6.11
C ILE A 77 -7.77 5.27 -4.83
N ASP A 78 -8.26 4.05 -4.64
CA ASP A 78 -8.87 3.60 -3.41
C ASP A 78 -8.02 2.49 -2.79
N PRO A 79 -7.13 2.83 -1.83
CA PRO A 79 -6.26 1.85 -1.17
C PRO A 79 -7.02 0.76 -0.40
N ASP A 80 -8.24 1.03 0.11
CA ASP A 80 -9.06 0.03 0.79
C ASP A 80 -9.57 -1.03 -0.17
N THR A 81 -10.03 -0.61 -1.35
CA THR A 81 -10.41 -1.55 -2.42
C THR A 81 -9.19 -2.35 -2.88
N TYR A 82 -8.04 -1.70 -3.09
CA TYR A 82 -6.83 -2.38 -3.52
C TYR A 82 -6.36 -3.43 -2.51
N LEU A 83 -6.42 -3.12 -1.22
CA LEU A 83 -5.93 -3.95 -0.12
C LEU A 83 -6.42 -5.40 -0.19
N ARG A 84 -7.68 -5.61 -0.62
CA ARG A 84 -8.32 -6.92 -0.66
C ARG A 84 -8.79 -7.34 -2.07
N SER A 85 -8.30 -6.66 -3.11
CA SER A 85 -8.67 -6.95 -4.49
C SER A 85 -7.66 -7.88 -5.15
N PHE A 86 -8.13 -9.06 -5.60
CA PHE A 86 -7.33 -10.05 -6.29
C PHE A 86 -7.92 -10.30 -7.67
N ASN A 87 -7.12 -10.13 -8.71
CA ASN A 87 -7.50 -10.41 -10.08
C ASN A 87 -7.11 -11.85 -10.44
N TYR A 88 -8.09 -12.72 -10.63
CA TYR A 88 -7.90 -14.12 -10.99
C TYR A 88 -7.82 -14.35 -12.51
N GLY A 89 -7.93 -13.29 -13.31
CA GLY A 89 -7.99 -13.38 -14.77
C GLY A 89 -9.24 -14.07 -15.30
N ARG A 90 -9.32 -14.17 -16.62
CA ARG A 90 -10.33 -15.01 -17.28
C ARG A 90 -9.81 -16.45 -17.31
N VAL A 91 -10.55 -17.36 -16.69
CA VAL A 91 -10.15 -18.76 -16.55
C VAL A 91 -10.73 -19.61 -17.69
N SER A 92 -9.89 -20.41 -18.32
CA SER A 92 -10.25 -21.50 -19.25
C SER A 92 -9.37 -22.72 -18.97
N ASN A 93 -9.64 -23.86 -19.62
CA ASN A 93 -8.86 -25.06 -19.40
C ASN A 93 -8.22 -25.55 -20.69
N LEU A 94 -6.98 -26.04 -20.59
CA LEU A 94 -6.32 -26.80 -21.63
C LEU A 94 -6.91 -28.22 -21.73
N ALA A 95 -6.66 -28.89 -22.85
CA ALA A 95 -7.10 -30.27 -23.05
C ALA A 95 -6.57 -31.27 -22.00
N ASN A 96 -5.45 -30.99 -21.38
CA ASN A 96 -4.84 -31.76 -20.29
C ASN A 96 -5.43 -31.44 -18.90
N GLY A 97 -6.40 -30.51 -18.81
CA GLY A 97 -7.06 -30.11 -17.56
C GLY A 97 -6.39 -28.99 -16.80
N SER A 98 -5.21 -28.50 -17.20
CA SER A 98 -4.56 -27.35 -16.57
C SER A 98 -5.36 -26.08 -16.86
N ALA A 99 -5.50 -25.20 -15.86
CA ALA A 99 -6.13 -23.90 -16.04
C ALA A 99 -5.25 -22.94 -16.85
N VAL A 100 -5.87 -22.15 -17.70
CA VAL A 100 -5.27 -20.98 -18.34
C VAL A 100 -5.88 -19.74 -17.68
N ARG A 101 -5.05 -18.88 -17.14
CA ARG A 101 -5.48 -17.57 -16.61
C ARG A 101 -5.00 -16.46 -17.53
N GLU A 102 -5.96 -15.76 -18.07
CA GLU A 102 -5.72 -14.72 -19.05
C GLU A 102 -5.98 -13.35 -18.40
N PHE A 103 -4.94 -12.54 -18.33
CA PHE A 103 -4.96 -11.17 -17.81
C PHE A 103 -4.78 -10.18 -18.94
N THR A 104 -5.30 -8.97 -18.77
CA THR A 104 -4.98 -7.83 -19.63
C THR A 104 -4.36 -6.75 -18.77
N LEU A 105 -3.15 -6.29 -19.13
CA LEU A 105 -2.48 -5.17 -18.51
C LEU A 105 -2.22 -4.08 -19.55
N VAL A 106 -2.72 -2.89 -19.27
CA VAL A 106 -2.58 -1.70 -20.11
C VAL A 106 -1.68 -0.71 -19.39
N ALA A 107 -0.50 -0.41 -19.97
CA ALA A 107 0.36 0.63 -19.45
C ALA A 107 -0.08 2.00 -20.00
N ASP A 108 -0.14 3.01 -19.14
CA ASP A 108 -0.38 4.41 -19.50
C ASP A 108 0.50 5.35 -18.65
N ASP A 109 1.20 6.28 -19.32
CA ASP A 109 2.19 7.18 -18.73
C ASP A 109 1.73 8.65 -18.68
N ARG A 110 0.42 8.91 -18.94
CA ARG A 110 -0.12 10.26 -19.11
C ARG A 110 -0.94 10.76 -17.95
N GLN A 111 -1.04 9.98 -16.88
CA GLN A 111 -1.97 10.26 -15.79
C GLN A 111 -1.33 11.12 -14.72
N THR A 112 -2.17 11.80 -13.93
CA THR A 112 -1.76 12.59 -12.78
C THR A 112 -2.58 12.17 -11.58
N MET A 113 -1.98 12.17 -10.41
CA MET A 113 -2.61 11.78 -9.15
C MET A 113 -2.27 12.80 -8.07
N GLU A 114 -3.22 13.14 -7.24
CA GLU A 114 -2.99 13.85 -5.99
C GLU A 114 -2.54 12.85 -4.92
N ILE A 115 -1.26 12.88 -4.55
CA ILE A 115 -0.67 11.96 -3.57
C ILE A 115 -0.75 12.49 -2.13
N SER A 116 -0.90 13.78 -1.97
CA SER A 116 -1.12 14.49 -0.72
C SER A 116 -1.85 15.79 -1.04
N PRO A 117 -2.61 16.41 -0.12
CA PRO A 117 -3.37 17.63 -0.39
C PRO A 117 -2.56 18.72 -1.10
N GLY A 118 -2.94 19.03 -2.34
CA GLY A 118 -2.26 19.99 -3.23
C GLY A 118 -0.98 19.51 -3.89
N VAL A 119 -0.55 18.26 -3.68
CA VAL A 119 0.65 17.69 -4.27
C VAL A 119 0.26 16.70 -5.38
N PHE A 120 0.44 17.15 -6.62
CA PHE A 120 0.14 16.35 -7.80
C PHE A 120 1.41 15.74 -8.38
N TYR A 121 1.33 14.46 -8.73
CA TYR A 121 2.44 13.69 -9.27
C TYR A 121 2.04 13.04 -10.59
N ASN A 122 2.91 13.12 -11.62
CA ASN A 122 2.69 12.40 -12.86
C ASN A 122 2.98 10.92 -12.63
N VAL A 123 1.96 10.12 -12.76
CA VAL A 123 1.99 8.68 -12.50
C VAL A 123 1.90 7.87 -13.78
N TRP A 124 2.54 6.71 -13.76
CA TRP A 124 2.48 5.71 -14.82
C TRP A 124 1.81 4.45 -14.24
N THR A 125 0.80 3.98 -14.90
CA THR A 125 -0.12 3.01 -14.34
C THR A 125 -0.19 1.73 -15.15
N PHE A 126 -0.48 0.61 -14.48
CA PHE A 126 -1.08 -0.54 -15.12
C PHE A 126 -2.58 -0.55 -14.84
N ASN A 127 -3.41 -0.56 -15.90
CA ASN A 127 -4.87 -0.52 -15.83
C ASN A 127 -5.44 0.70 -15.08
N GLY A 128 -4.73 1.84 -15.12
CA GLY A 128 -5.19 3.08 -14.51
C GLY A 128 -5.08 3.12 -12.99
N THR A 129 -4.30 2.23 -12.37
CA THR A 129 -4.11 2.19 -10.90
C THR A 129 -2.64 2.12 -10.52
N ILE A 130 -2.32 2.61 -9.32
CA ILE A 130 -1.06 2.37 -8.60
C ILE A 130 -1.41 1.87 -7.19
N PRO A 131 -0.85 0.74 -6.78
CA PRO A 131 -0.14 -0.22 -7.59
C PRO A 131 -1.03 -0.79 -8.70
N GLY A 132 -0.42 -1.40 -9.75
CA GLY A 132 -1.16 -2.17 -10.76
C GLY A 132 -1.90 -3.36 -10.12
N PRO A 133 -2.89 -3.95 -10.82
CA PRO A 133 -3.74 -5.01 -10.26
C PRO A 133 -2.95 -6.17 -9.65
N THR A 134 -3.37 -6.65 -8.48
CA THR A 134 -2.80 -7.88 -7.91
C THR A 134 -3.26 -9.10 -8.71
N LEU A 135 -2.35 -9.70 -9.48
CA LEU A 135 -2.63 -10.91 -10.25
C LEU A 135 -2.56 -12.13 -9.34
N ARG A 136 -3.51 -13.07 -9.47
CA ARG A 136 -3.52 -14.29 -8.65
C ARG A 136 -3.76 -15.54 -9.48
N ALA A 137 -2.94 -16.56 -9.25
CA ALA A 137 -2.96 -17.85 -9.91
C ALA A 137 -2.69 -18.98 -8.93
N THR A 138 -2.81 -20.22 -9.40
CA THR A 138 -2.40 -21.40 -8.65
C THR A 138 -1.20 -22.07 -9.35
N GLU A 139 -0.31 -22.65 -8.58
CA GLU A 139 0.86 -23.36 -9.09
C GLU A 139 0.47 -24.41 -10.15
N GLY A 140 1.05 -24.29 -11.33
CA GLY A 140 0.77 -25.13 -12.50
C GLY A 140 -0.22 -24.54 -13.48
N ASP A 141 -0.88 -23.42 -13.18
CA ASP A 141 -1.68 -22.68 -14.15
C ASP A 141 -0.82 -22.14 -15.29
N LEU A 142 -1.34 -22.11 -16.50
CA LEU A 142 -0.76 -21.38 -17.62
C LEU A 142 -1.20 -19.92 -17.53
N ILE A 143 -0.24 -19.03 -17.35
CA ILE A 143 -0.47 -17.58 -17.27
C ILE A 143 -0.30 -17.01 -18.65
N ARG A 144 -1.27 -16.18 -19.04
CA ARG A 144 -1.22 -15.38 -20.27
C ARG A 144 -1.52 -13.93 -19.94
N ILE A 145 -0.54 -13.05 -20.15
CA ILE A 145 -0.71 -11.60 -19.92
C ILE A 145 -0.73 -10.92 -21.30
N ASN A 146 -1.92 -10.43 -21.69
CA ASN A 146 -2.10 -9.59 -22.86
C ASN A 146 -1.67 -8.17 -22.49
N PHE A 147 -0.45 -7.81 -22.80
CA PHE A 147 0.09 -6.49 -22.55
C PHE A 147 -0.23 -5.53 -23.68
N ILE A 148 -0.67 -4.32 -23.33
CA ILE A 148 -0.97 -3.22 -24.26
C ILE A 148 -0.26 -1.98 -23.77
N ASN A 149 0.60 -1.39 -24.59
CA ASN A 149 1.18 -0.09 -24.30
C ASN A 149 0.28 1.02 -24.88
N ASN A 150 -0.49 1.68 -24.00
CA ASN A 150 -1.33 2.84 -24.34
C ASN A 150 -0.62 4.17 -24.03
N GLY A 151 0.61 4.14 -23.53
CA GLY A 151 1.40 5.30 -23.19
C GLY A 151 2.08 5.98 -24.38
N THR A 152 2.92 6.94 -24.07
CA THR A 152 3.73 7.71 -25.04
C THR A 152 5.19 7.24 -25.09
N LYS A 153 5.62 6.48 -24.10
CA LYS A 153 6.96 5.90 -23.96
C LYS A 153 6.94 4.39 -24.21
N PRO A 154 8.08 3.77 -24.53
CA PRO A 154 8.19 2.31 -24.55
C PRO A 154 8.01 1.72 -23.15
N HIS A 155 7.30 0.60 -23.05
CA HIS A 155 7.08 -0.13 -21.79
C HIS A 155 7.20 -1.65 -21.99
N SER A 156 7.36 -2.39 -20.91
CA SER A 156 7.32 -3.85 -20.87
C SER A 156 6.73 -4.35 -19.55
N ILE A 157 6.61 -5.67 -19.39
CA ILE A 157 6.33 -6.29 -18.10
C ILE A 157 7.40 -7.35 -17.85
N HIS A 158 8.18 -7.13 -16.80
CA HIS A 158 9.00 -8.15 -16.16
C HIS A 158 8.24 -8.72 -14.98
N THR A 159 8.07 -10.04 -14.92
CA THR A 159 7.42 -10.73 -13.81
C THR A 159 8.48 -11.55 -13.09
N HIS A 160 8.68 -11.32 -11.80
CA HIS A 160 9.54 -12.20 -11.02
C HIS A 160 8.96 -13.62 -10.98
N GLY A 161 9.81 -14.63 -10.98
CA GLY A 161 9.39 -16.03 -11.01
C GLY A 161 10.22 -16.86 -11.96
N ILE A 162 9.67 -18.00 -12.37
CA ILE A 162 10.32 -18.95 -13.29
C ILE A 162 9.60 -18.90 -14.63
N HIS A 163 10.30 -18.49 -15.68
CA HIS A 163 9.78 -18.44 -17.05
C HIS A 163 10.91 -18.51 -18.07
N LYS A 164 10.56 -18.63 -19.35
CA LYS A 164 11.52 -18.59 -20.45
C LYS A 164 12.06 -17.19 -20.66
N ALA A 165 13.31 -17.07 -21.15
CA ALA A 165 13.97 -15.79 -21.38
C ALA A 165 13.18 -14.86 -22.34
N GLU A 166 12.45 -15.42 -23.30
CA GLU A 166 11.62 -14.68 -24.24
C GLU A 166 10.37 -14.06 -23.58
N MET A 167 10.04 -14.49 -22.36
CA MET A 167 8.91 -14.00 -21.57
C MET A 167 9.35 -13.13 -20.38
N ASP A 168 10.64 -12.80 -20.32
CA ASP A 168 11.23 -12.04 -19.22
C ASP A 168 10.87 -10.55 -19.21
N GLY A 169 10.54 -9.98 -20.38
CA GLY A 169 10.15 -8.57 -20.50
C GLY A 169 11.32 -7.58 -20.40
N VAL A 170 12.57 -8.08 -20.33
CA VAL A 170 13.78 -7.25 -20.31
C VAL A 170 14.19 -6.81 -21.70
N PHE A 171 14.15 -7.72 -22.67
CA PHE A 171 14.56 -7.46 -24.06
C PHE A 171 13.38 -7.09 -24.96
N GLU A 172 12.16 -7.40 -24.56
CA GLU A 172 10.92 -7.15 -25.30
C GLU A 172 10.37 -5.76 -24.96
N THR A 173 10.97 -4.73 -25.56
CA THR A 173 10.49 -3.35 -25.42
C THR A 173 9.30 -3.10 -26.36
N ILE A 174 8.16 -2.78 -25.79
CA ILE A 174 6.92 -2.55 -26.54
C ILE A 174 6.72 -1.05 -26.74
N ASN A 175 6.79 -0.62 -28.00
CA ASN A 175 6.59 0.79 -28.38
C ASN A 175 5.14 1.25 -28.11
N PRO A 176 4.89 2.58 -28.06
CA PRO A 176 3.55 3.14 -27.97
C PRO A 176 2.58 2.50 -28.96
N HIS A 177 1.37 2.16 -28.48
CA HIS A 177 0.30 1.45 -29.20
C HIS A 177 0.62 0.00 -29.58
N GLY A 178 1.81 -0.51 -29.20
CA GLY A 178 2.20 -1.90 -29.36
C GLY A 178 1.53 -2.84 -28.38
N ARG A 179 1.64 -4.13 -28.68
CA ARG A 179 1.09 -5.21 -27.87
C ARG A 179 2.08 -6.36 -27.80
N PHE A 180 2.05 -7.11 -26.70
CA PHE A 180 2.81 -8.34 -26.53
C PHE A 180 2.00 -9.32 -25.68
N VAL A 181 2.23 -10.62 -25.85
CA VAL A 181 1.62 -11.65 -25.02
C VAL A 181 2.71 -12.41 -24.30
N TYR A 182 2.77 -12.21 -22.98
CA TYR A 182 3.62 -13.02 -22.11
C TYR A 182 2.89 -14.30 -21.76
N GLU A 183 3.53 -15.47 -21.98
CA GLU A 183 2.93 -16.76 -21.69
C GLU A 183 3.93 -17.68 -20.98
N PHE A 184 3.61 -18.09 -19.75
CA PHE A 184 4.45 -18.96 -18.94
C PHE A 184 3.62 -19.74 -17.92
N TYR A 185 4.18 -20.82 -17.39
CA TYR A 185 3.55 -21.55 -16.30
C TYR A 185 3.87 -20.92 -14.95
N ALA A 186 2.91 -20.89 -14.03
CA ALA A 186 3.11 -20.54 -12.63
C ALA A 186 3.85 -21.71 -11.92
N GLU A 187 5.18 -21.78 -12.03
CA GLU A 187 5.94 -22.94 -11.60
C GLU A 187 6.22 -22.95 -10.09
N ALA A 188 6.55 -21.84 -9.48
CA ALA A 188 6.74 -21.73 -8.05
C ALA A 188 5.58 -21.00 -7.40
N PHE A 189 5.02 -21.51 -6.29
CA PHE A 189 4.12 -20.74 -5.48
C PHE A 189 4.87 -19.67 -4.68
N GLY A 190 4.20 -18.58 -4.32
CA GLY A 190 4.78 -17.47 -3.56
C GLY A 190 4.20 -16.11 -3.93
N VAL A 191 4.89 -15.08 -3.48
CA VAL A 191 4.60 -13.67 -3.82
C VAL A 191 5.70 -13.17 -4.74
N PHE A 192 5.32 -12.51 -5.82
CA PHE A 192 6.24 -12.00 -6.82
C PHE A 192 5.85 -10.57 -7.20
N PRO A 193 6.78 -9.61 -7.29
CA PRO A 193 6.49 -8.36 -7.98
C PRO A 193 6.44 -8.59 -9.48
N TYR A 194 5.67 -7.74 -10.16
CA TYR A 194 5.86 -7.48 -11.59
C TYR A 194 6.03 -5.98 -11.79
N HIS A 195 6.83 -5.57 -12.77
CA HIS A 195 7.09 -4.17 -13.05
C HIS A 195 7.57 -3.93 -14.47
N CYS A 196 7.58 -2.67 -14.91
CA CYS A 196 8.21 -2.32 -16.16
C CYS A 196 9.73 -2.49 -16.03
N HIS A 197 10.40 -2.97 -17.09
CA HIS A 197 11.85 -3.17 -17.14
C HIS A 197 12.55 -2.39 -18.27
N VAL A 198 11.91 -1.34 -18.79
CA VAL A 198 12.51 -0.44 -19.78
C VAL A 198 13.38 0.60 -19.08
N THR A 199 14.54 0.90 -19.68
CA THR A 199 15.49 1.92 -19.19
C THR A 199 14.99 3.35 -19.48
N PRO A 200 15.09 4.32 -18.54
CA PRO A 200 15.67 4.21 -17.19
C PRO A 200 14.70 3.51 -16.21
N LEU A 201 15.17 2.39 -15.63
CA LEU A 201 14.34 1.51 -14.81
C LEU A 201 13.75 2.22 -13.59
N GLU A 202 14.58 3.04 -12.92
CA GLU A 202 14.17 3.80 -11.73
C GLU A 202 12.99 4.75 -12.02
N GLU A 203 12.97 5.43 -13.20
CA GLU A 203 11.86 6.30 -13.59
C GLU A 203 10.56 5.51 -13.75
N HIS A 204 10.62 4.34 -14.40
CA HIS A 204 9.44 3.51 -14.64
C HIS A 204 8.83 2.96 -13.34
N ILE A 205 9.66 2.56 -12.40
CA ILE A 205 9.20 2.02 -11.12
C ILE A 205 8.74 3.15 -10.19
N SER A 206 9.54 4.22 -10.01
CA SER A 206 9.16 5.34 -9.13
C SER A 206 7.87 6.03 -9.55
N ARG A 207 7.55 6.00 -10.87
CA ARG A 207 6.29 6.53 -11.41
C ARG A 207 5.08 5.63 -11.19
N GLY A 208 5.27 4.32 -10.83
CA GLY A 208 4.17 3.46 -10.46
C GLY A 208 3.92 2.22 -11.32
N LEU A 209 4.77 1.92 -12.33
CA LEU A 209 4.59 0.74 -13.17
C LEU A 209 5.04 -0.54 -12.46
N TYR A 210 4.32 -0.94 -11.43
CA TYR A 210 4.52 -2.16 -10.66
C TYR A 210 3.22 -2.69 -10.07
N GLY A 211 3.24 -3.96 -9.66
CA GLY A 211 2.16 -4.63 -8.93
C GLY A 211 2.62 -5.95 -8.32
N ALA A 212 1.70 -6.68 -7.71
CA ALA A 212 1.94 -7.99 -7.12
C ALA A 212 1.36 -9.11 -7.99
N TYR A 213 2.09 -10.22 -8.06
CA TYR A 213 1.67 -11.48 -8.64
C TYR A 213 1.77 -12.57 -7.58
N ILE A 214 0.64 -13.16 -7.21
CA ILE A 214 0.55 -14.20 -6.18
C ILE A 214 0.27 -15.53 -6.86
N VAL A 215 1.06 -16.53 -6.52
CA VAL A 215 0.84 -17.92 -6.91
C VAL A 215 0.51 -18.74 -5.67
N ASP A 216 -0.72 -19.19 -5.59
CA ASP A 216 -1.16 -20.08 -4.51
C ASP A 216 -0.54 -21.47 -4.67
N PRO A 217 -0.10 -22.12 -3.57
CA PRO A 217 0.34 -23.51 -3.61
C PRO A 217 -0.83 -24.44 -3.93
N LYS A 218 -0.54 -25.59 -4.56
CA LYS A 218 -1.54 -26.66 -4.81
C LYS A 218 -2.22 -27.16 -3.54
N THR A 219 -1.48 -27.22 -2.45
CA THR A 219 -2.06 -27.43 -1.12
C THR A 219 -2.37 -26.07 -0.51
N PRO A 220 -3.64 -25.68 -0.39
CA PRO A 220 -3.99 -24.34 0.08
C PRO A 220 -3.41 -24.02 1.46
N ARG A 221 -3.01 -22.77 1.68
CA ARG A 221 -2.74 -22.25 3.02
C ARG A 221 -4.05 -22.19 3.83
N PRO A 222 -4.00 -22.13 5.16
CA PRO A 222 -5.18 -21.91 5.99
C PRO A 222 -5.98 -20.69 5.51
N GLU A 223 -7.31 -20.73 5.70
CA GLU A 223 -8.16 -19.56 5.43
C GLU A 223 -7.72 -18.36 6.30
N ALA A 224 -7.70 -17.17 5.72
CA ALA A 224 -7.25 -15.95 6.38
C ALA A 224 -8.00 -14.73 5.82
N ASP A 225 -7.98 -13.62 6.56
CA ASP A 225 -8.26 -12.29 6.02
C ASP A 225 -7.02 -11.83 5.23
N GLU A 226 -7.13 -11.85 3.91
CA GLU A 226 -5.98 -11.67 3.02
C GLU A 226 -5.87 -10.22 2.54
N MET A 227 -4.66 -9.68 2.59
CA MET A 227 -4.35 -8.29 2.24
C MET A 227 -3.08 -8.22 1.41
N VAL A 228 -3.04 -7.28 0.46
CA VAL A 228 -1.83 -6.94 -0.29
C VAL A 228 -1.34 -5.56 0.13
N MET A 229 -0.09 -5.48 0.52
CA MET A 229 0.57 -4.23 0.89
C MET A 229 1.83 -4.06 0.04
N ILE A 230 1.85 -3.03 -0.80
CA ILE A 230 3.02 -2.65 -1.56
C ILE A 230 3.59 -1.36 -0.98
N MET A 231 4.82 -1.46 -0.48
CA MET A 231 5.56 -0.32 0.06
C MET A 231 6.21 0.45 -1.09
N ASN A 232 5.98 1.75 -1.14
CA ASN A 232 6.50 2.64 -2.18
C ASN A 232 6.82 4.03 -1.64
N GLY A 233 7.43 4.88 -2.47
CA GLY A 233 7.74 6.27 -2.16
C GLY A 233 7.54 7.15 -3.38
N PHE A 234 7.54 8.46 -3.16
CA PHE A 234 7.44 9.47 -4.20
C PHE A 234 8.49 10.56 -4.00
N ASP A 235 9.33 10.72 -5.00
CA ASP A 235 10.24 11.84 -5.18
C ASP A 235 9.52 12.89 -6.04
N THR A 236 9.02 13.95 -5.41
CA THR A 236 8.16 14.95 -6.05
C THR A 236 8.92 16.14 -6.62
N ASP A 237 10.18 16.32 -6.26
CA ASP A 237 11.08 17.36 -6.74
C ASP A 237 12.23 16.83 -7.59
N PHE A 238 12.26 15.49 -7.81
CA PHE A 238 13.17 14.78 -8.72
C PHE A 238 14.65 14.93 -8.37
N ASP A 239 14.96 14.92 -7.08
CA ASP A 239 16.33 14.98 -6.55
C ASP A 239 16.90 13.60 -6.16
N THR A 240 16.14 12.52 -6.40
CA THR A 240 16.43 11.13 -6.02
C THR A 240 16.31 10.82 -4.52
N GLU A 241 15.60 11.67 -3.78
CA GLU A 241 15.20 11.43 -2.39
C GLU A 241 13.67 11.46 -2.27
N ASN A 242 13.08 10.47 -1.60
CA ASN A 242 11.64 10.43 -1.47
C ASN A 242 11.12 11.50 -0.48
N ASN A 243 10.18 12.32 -0.95
CA ASN A 243 9.47 13.29 -0.11
C ASN A 243 8.33 12.62 0.68
N PHE A 244 7.76 11.51 0.15
CA PHE A 244 6.68 10.75 0.77
C PHE A 244 6.96 9.25 0.69
N TYR A 245 6.49 8.53 1.71
CA TYR A 245 6.50 7.06 1.75
C TYR A 245 5.09 6.56 2.04
N SER A 246 4.72 5.43 1.47
CA SER A 246 3.37 4.91 1.64
C SER A 246 3.27 3.39 1.54
N VAL A 247 2.11 2.89 1.91
CA VAL A 247 1.61 1.56 1.55
C VAL A 247 0.40 1.76 0.65
N ASN A 248 0.41 1.07 -0.49
CA ASN A 248 -0.66 1.16 -1.48
C ASN A 248 -0.94 2.60 -1.91
N THR A 249 0.13 3.39 -2.10
CA THR A 249 0.19 4.66 -2.81
C THR A 249 -0.04 5.93 -1.98
N ILE A 250 -1.10 6.02 -1.19
CA ILE A 250 -1.43 7.28 -0.48
C ILE A 250 -0.72 7.35 0.88
N PRO A 251 0.15 8.36 1.13
CA PRO A 251 0.78 8.55 2.43
C PRO A 251 -0.24 8.72 3.55
N TYR A 252 0.02 8.13 4.71
CA TYR A 252 -0.84 8.15 5.89
C TYR A 252 -2.25 7.58 5.70
N TYR A 253 -2.57 6.98 4.55
CA TYR A 253 -3.94 6.55 4.26
C TYR A 253 -4.53 5.68 5.38
N TYR A 254 -3.82 4.63 5.79
CA TYR A 254 -4.30 3.71 6.83
C TYR A 254 -4.21 4.25 8.27
N MET A 255 -3.65 5.45 8.47
CA MET A 255 -3.81 6.19 9.73
C MET A 255 -5.18 6.86 9.80
N HIS A 256 -5.68 7.35 8.66
CA HIS A 256 -6.98 8.03 8.55
C HIS A 256 -8.12 7.07 8.25
N HIS A 257 -7.82 5.92 7.63
CA HIS A 257 -8.73 4.83 7.28
C HIS A 257 -8.19 3.52 7.87
N PRO A 258 -8.34 3.30 9.20
CA PRO A 258 -7.80 2.12 9.86
C PRO A 258 -8.36 0.81 9.30
N ILE A 259 -7.49 -0.19 9.17
CA ILE A 259 -7.86 -1.50 8.65
C ILE A 259 -8.57 -2.29 9.75
N GLU A 260 -9.85 -2.59 9.56
CA GLU A 260 -10.61 -3.41 10.49
C GLU A 260 -10.32 -4.90 10.29
N ILE A 261 -10.03 -5.60 11.38
CA ILE A 261 -9.81 -7.05 11.46
C ILE A 261 -10.53 -7.62 12.69
N GLU A 262 -10.76 -8.93 12.70
CA GLU A 262 -11.45 -9.61 13.81
C GLU A 262 -10.46 -10.23 14.79
N GLU A 263 -10.79 -10.16 16.10
CA GLU A 263 -10.04 -10.85 17.15
C GLU A 263 -9.95 -12.35 16.88
N GLY A 264 -8.77 -12.92 17.00
CA GLY A 264 -8.49 -14.35 16.82
C GLY A 264 -8.50 -14.84 15.38
N LYS A 265 -8.98 -14.06 14.39
CA LYS A 265 -8.96 -14.43 12.99
C LYS A 265 -7.54 -14.32 12.41
N LEU A 266 -7.15 -15.30 11.62
CA LEU A 266 -5.86 -15.26 10.92
C LEU A 266 -5.89 -14.15 9.86
N VAL A 267 -4.91 -13.27 9.91
CA VAL A 267 -4.63 -12.25 8.90
C VAL A 267 -3.41 -12.70 8.11
N ARG A 268 -3.45 -12.55 6.79
CA ARG A 268 -2.33 -12.80 5.89
C ARG A 268 -2.06 -11.57 5.05
N VAL A 269 -0.89 -10.98 5.22
CA VAL A 269 -0.41 -9.85 4.42
C VAL A 269 0.60 -10.34 3.41
N TYR A 270 0.32 -10.12 2.13
CA TYR A 270 1.27 -10.25 1.03
C TYR A 270 2.01 -8.91 0.89
N LEU A 271 3.23 -8.86 1.41
CA LEU A 271 4.03 -7.65 1.49
C LEU A 271 5.06 -7.63 0.36
N VAL A 272 5.12 -6.51 -0.37
CA VAL A 272 6.10 -6.29 -1.45
C VAL A 272 6.77 -4.93 -1.26
N ASN A 273 8.09 -4.86 -1.43
CA ASN A 273 8.82 -3.59 -1.40
C ASN A 273 9.19 -3.14 -2.82
N MET A 274 8.55 -2.06 -3.29
CA MET A 274 8.82 -1.43 -4.59
C MET A 274 9.35 0.00 -4.43
N LEU A 275 9.98 0.28 -3.28
CA LEU A 275 10.56 1.58 -2.98
C LEU A 275 11.81 1.82 -3.83
N GLU A 276 11.83 2.90 -4.61
CA GLU A 276 13.01 3.43 -5.30
C GLU A 276 13.73 4.45 -4.42
N PHE A 277 14.99 4.75 -4.77
CA PHE A 277 15.90 5.71 -4.15
C PHE A 277 16.38 5.39 -2.74
N ASP A 278 15.82 4.37 -2.08
CA ASP A 278 16.26 3.87 -0.77
C ASP A 278 16.65 2.39 -0.87
N GLN A 279 17.77 2.02 -0.24
CA GLN A 279 18.31 0.66 -0.32
C GLN A 279 17.45 -0.37 0.41
N ILE A 280 16.80 0.05 1.49
CA ILE A 280 16.02 -0.83 2.37
C ILE A 280 14.75 -0.13 2.85
N ASN A 281 13.72 -0.93 3.05
CA ASN A 281 12.52 -0.58 3.79
C ASN A 281 12.27 -1.62 4.88
N ASN A 282 11.31 -1.37 5.76
CA ASN A 282 10.95 -2.35 6.79
C ASN A 282 9.47 -2.22 7.16
N PHE A 283 8.95 -3.28 7.78
CA PHE A 283 7.62 -3.36 8.34
C PHE A 283 7.71 -3.80 9.78
N HIS A 284 7.16 -3.03 10.69
CA HIS A 284 7.03 -3.34 12.12
C HIS A 284 5.57 -3.40 12.53
N LEU A 285 5.20 -4.39 13.36
CA LEU A 285 3.86 -4.60 13.88
C LEU A 285 3.85 -4.41 15.39
N HIS A 286 2.98 -3.52 15.88
CA HIS A 286 2.84 -3.29 17.33
C HIS A 286 1.98 -4.35 18.02
N GLY A 287 2.38 -4.67 19.25
CA GLY A 287 1.61 -5.51 20.17
C GLY A 287 1.43 -6.96 19.75
N ASN A 288 2.18 -7.42 18.73
CA ASN A 288 2.09 -8.77 18.20
C ASN A 288 3.40 -9.20 17.51
N LEU A 289 3.47 -10.48 17.19
CA LEU A 289 4.46 -11.10 16.33
C LEU A 289 3.74 -11.80 15.18
N TYR A 290 4.40 -11.92 14.03
CA TYR A 290 3.91 -12.66 12.88
C TYR A 290 4.85 -13.79 12.47
N GLN A 291 4.28 -14.83 11.89
CA GLN A 291 5.01 -15.82 11.13
C GLN A 291 5.44 -15.19 9.81
N LEU A 292 6.75 -15.11 9.56
CA LEU A 292 7.33 -14.55 8.36
C LEU A 292 7.68 -15.68 7.39
N TYR A 293 7.19 -15.61 6.16
CA TYR A 293 7.58 -16.47 5.04
C TYR A 293 8.28 -15.60 3.99
N ARG A 294 9.60 -15.69 3.88
CA ARG A 294 10.36 -14.93 2.89
C ARG A 294 10.00 -15.42 1.49
N SER A 295 9.73 -14.49 0.57
CA SER A 295 9.21 -14.76 -0.77
C SER A 295 7.90 -15.57 -0.84
N GLY A 296 7.43 -16.15 0.26
CA GLY A 296 6.23 -17.00 0.30
C GLY A 296 6.36 -18.35 -0.40
N THR A 297 7.57 -18.74 -0.84
CA THR A 297 7.84 -19.98 -1.58
C THR A 297 7.98 -21.22 -0.68
N SER A 298 7.74 -21.08 0.61
CA SER A 298 7.73 -22.16 1.60
C SER A 298 6.38 -22.22 2.32
N MET A 299 5.97 -23.42 2.73
CA MET A 299 4.81 -23.62 3.62
C MET A 299 5.19 -23.55 5.09
N ALA A 300 6.49 -23.59 5.42
CA ALA A 300 7.01 -23.39 6.75
C ALA A 300 7.50 -21.94 6.90
N PRO A 301 7.21 -21.26 8.00
CA PRO A 301 7.72 -19.92 8.23
C PRO A 301 9.24 -19.96 8.47
N ASP A 302 9.90 -18.89 8.06
CA ASP A 302 11.33 -18.68 8.25
C ASP A 302 11.65 -18.12 9.64
N GLU A 303 10.78 -17.22 10.12
CA GLU A 303 10.97 -16.48 11.37
C GLU A 303 9.63 -16.27 12.10
N TYR A 304 9.71 -16.01 13.41
CA TYR A 304 8.60 -15.48 14.21
C TYR A 304 9.07 -14.17 14.84
N THR A 305 8.59 -13.06 14.31
CA THR A 305 9.15 -11.72 14.58
C THR A 305 8.07 -10.65 14.49
N ASP A 306 8.37 -9.45 14.98
CA ASP A 306 7.55 -8.24 14.85
C ASP A 306 8.08 -7.26 13.82
N MET A 307 9.25 -7.56 13.22
CA MET A 307 9.88 -6.68 12.24
C MET A 307 10.54 -7.47 11.12
N VAL A 308 10.38 -7.00 9.87
CA VAL A 308 11.12 -7.49 8.71
C VAL A 308 11.77 -6.33 7.96
N THR A 309 13.03 -6.51 7.59
CA THR A 309 13.77 -5.59 6.70
C THR A 309 13.82 -6.19 5.31
N MET A 310 13.56 -5.38 4.30
CA MET A 310 13.43 -5.78 2.90
C MET A 310 14.19 -4.82 1.99
N SER A 311 14.99 -5.35 1.08
CA SER A 311 15.54 -4.60 -0.05
C SER A 311 14.45 -4.35 -1.10
N GLN A 312 14.71 -3.45 -2.05
CA GLN A 312 13.83 -3.26 -3.21
C GLN A 312 13.63 -4.58 -3.98
N GLY A 313 12.39 -4.83 -4.42
CA GLY A 313 11.99 -6.07 -5.10
C GLY A 313 11.83 -7.28 -4.18
N GLU A 314 12.16 -7.17 -2.89
CA GLU A 314 11.85 -8.23 -1.92
C GLU A 314 10.37 -8.27 -1.57
N ARG A 315 9.92 -9.44 -1.13
CA ARG A 315 8.53 -9.74 -0.80
C ARG A 315 8.47 -10.79 0.31
N ALA A 316 7.35 -10.80 1.02
CA ALA A 316 7.10 -11.73 2.11
C ALA A 316 5.60 -12.01 2.28
N ILE A 317 5.28 -13.10 2.98
CA ILE A 317 3.97 -13.29 3.59
C ILE A 317 4.13 -13.14 5.09
N LEU A 318 3.25 -12.34 5.71
CA LEU A 318 3.15 -12.17 7.14
C LEU A 318 1.83 -12.78 7.60
N GLU A 319 1.87 -13.76 8.52
CA GLU A 319 0.67 -14.37 9.10
C GLU A 319 0.62 -14.13 10.60
N PHE A 320 -0.48 -13.55 11.07
CA PHE A 320 -0.71 -13.24 12.48
C PHE A 320 -2.19 -13.24 12.83
N ASN A 321 -2.48 -13.27 14.12
CA ASN A 321 -3.80 -12.98 14.67
C ASN A 321 -3.63 -12.20 15.99
N TYR A 322 -4.49 -11.23 16.24
CA TYR A 322 -4.51 -10.53 17.52
C TYR A 322 -5.39 -11.26 18.53
N LYS A 323 -4.87 -11.36 19.73
CA LYS A 323 -5.55 -11.99 20.87
C LYS A 323 -6.48 -11.03 21.62
N TYR A 324 -6.29 -9.73 21.48
CA TYR A 324 -7.01 -8.72 22.24
C TYR A 324 -7.57 -7.65 21.29
N PRO A 325 -8.82 -7.20 21.50
CA PRO A 325 -9.37 -6.06 20.78
C PRO A 325 -8.58 -4.79 21.07
N GLY A 326 -8.58 -3.85 20.12
CA GLY A 326 -7.90 -2.57 20.28
C GLY A 326 -7.34 -2.01 18.99
N GLN A 327 -6.59 -0.91 19.10
CA GLN A 327 -5.90 -0.29 17.99
C GLN A 327 -4.41 -0.59 18.07
N TYR A 328 -3.84 -1.05 16.97
CA TYR A 328 -2.44 -1.44 16.88
C TYR A 328 -1.80 -0.81 15.66
N MET A 329 -0.70 -0.12 15.85
CA MET A 329 0.04 0.53 14.76
C MET A 329 0.84 -0.52 13.98
N PHE A 330 0.99 -0.28 12.68
CA PHE A 330 2.04 -0.85 11.85
C PHE A 330 2.74 0.28 11.09
N HIS A 331 4.05 0.20 10.92
CA HIS A 331 4.80 1.27 10.28
C HIS A 331 6.20 0.83 9.84
N ALA A 332 6.85 1.66 9.03
CA ALA A 332 8.28 1.55 8.84
C ALA A 332 9.02 1.89 10.14
N HIS A 333 9.91 1.02 10.61
CA HIS A 333 10.73 1.32 11.79
C HIS A 333 11.90 2.28 11.47
N LYS A 334 12.18 2.53 10.19
CA LYS A 334 12.96 3.69 9.76
C LYS A 334 12.08 4.93 9.98
N THR A 335 12.37 5.69 11.03
CA THR A 335 11.51 6.76 11.56
C THR A 335 11.13 7.80 10.50
N GLU A 336 12.08 8.19 9.66
CA GLU A 336 11.84 9.11 8.55
C GLU A 336 10.72 8.63 7.62
N PHE A 337 10.66 7.32 7.28
CA PHE A 337 9.64 6.79 6.40
C PHE A 337 8.26 6.82 7.06
N ALA A 338 8.20 6.50 8.35
CA ALA A 338 6.98 6.62 9.13
C ALA A 338 6.49 8.07 9.18
N GLU A 339 7.39 9.02 9.50
CA GLU A 339 7.09 10.46 9.59
C GLU A 339 6.75 11.11 8.25
N LYS A 340 7.11 10.48 7.13
CA LYS A 340 6.74 10.89 5.76
C LYS A 340 5.59 10.08 5.16
N GLY A 341 4.85 9.29 5.97
CA GLY A 341 3.57 8.68 5.56
C GLY A 341 3.46 7.16 5.60
N TRP A 342 4.56 6.41 5.79
CA TRP A 342 4.54 4.96 5.85
C TRP A 342 4.10 4.46 7.25
N MET A 343 2.83 4.61 7.60
CA MET A 343 2.23 4.11 8.83
C MET A 343 0.73 3.86 8.66
N GLY A 344 0.18 3.02 9.53
CA GLY A 344 -1.24 2.70 9.56
C GLY A 344 -1.67 2.06 10.88
N LEU A 345 -2.97 1.79 11.00
CA LEU A 345 -3.60 1.17 12.16
C LEU A 345 -4.39 -0.06 11.76
N PHE A 346 -4.24 -1.15 12.51
CA PHE A 346 -5.23 -2.21 12.61
C PHE A 346 -6.19 -1.91 13.77
N VAL A 347 -7.48 -2.01 13.51
CA VAL A 347 -8.54 -1.96 14.53
C VAL A 347 -9.09 -3.37 14.69
N VAL A 348 -8.72 -4.01 15.78
CA VAL A 348 -9.15 -5.37 16.13
C VAL A 348 -10.52 -5.30 16.80
N LYS A 349 -11.54 -5.82 16.14
CA LYS A 349 -12.92 -5.87 16.64
C LYS A 349 -13.19 -7.15 17.43
N ASP A 350 -13.89 -7.00 18.53
CA ASP A 350 -14.46 -8.14 19.26
C ASP A 350 -15.67 -8.68 18.47
N PRO A 351 -15.65 -9.94 18.00
CA PRO A 351 -16.74 -10.52 17.21
C PRO A 351 -18.06 -10.60 17.98
N THR A 352 -18.03 -10.53 19.32
CA THR A 352 -19.24 -10.57 20.15
C THR A 352 -19.97 -9.22 20.22
N GLN A 353 -19.34 -8.12 19.82
CA GLN A 353 -19.90 -6.77 19.85
C GLN A 353 -20.56 -6.33 18.53
N THR A 354 -20.58 -7.15 17.49
CA THR A 354 -21.17 -6.84 16.17
C THR A 354 -22.71 -6.97 16.10
N GLY A 355 -23.41 -6.96 17.24
CA GLY A 355 -24.89 -7.09 17.31
C GLY A 355 -25.57 -6.01 18.13
N GLY A 356 -25.47 -4.71 17.72
CA GLY A 356 -26.19 -3.67 18.47
C GLY A 356 -26.01 -2.27 17.88
N SER A 357 -26.51 -2.03 16.66
CA SER A 357 -26.79 -0.68 16.21
C SER A 357 -28.27 -0.35 16.44
N ASP A 358 -28.59 0.00 17.70
CA ASP A 358 -29.81 0.77 17.96
C ASP A 358 -29.42 2.04 18.74
N GLY A 359 -29.87 3.16 18.20
CA GLY A 359 -29.48 4.48 18.61
C GLY A 359 -29.80 4.79 20.07
N SER A 360 -28.80 5.20 20.80
CA SER A 360 -28.95 6.22 21.84
C SER A 360 -27.58 6.92 22.03
N SER A 361 -27.54 8.16 21.63
CA SER A 361 -26.51 9.11 21.98
C SER A 361 -26.55 9.32 23.49
N ASP A 362 -25.61 8.76 24.24
CA ASP A 362 -25.33 9.23 25.59
C ASP A 362 -23.87 9.68 25.67
N SER A 363 -23.70 10.98 25.71
CA SER A 363 -22.45 11.69 25.89
C SER A 363 -22.04 11.63 27.36
N GLY A 364 -21.33 10.57 27.75
CA GLY A 364 -20.73 10.41 29.05
C GLY A 364 -19.20 10.48 28.98
N SER A 365 -18.66 11.69 29.15
CA SER A 365 -17.21 11.88 29.35
C SER A 365 -16.76 11.14 30.61
N ARG A 366 -16.07 10.03 30.47
CA ARG A 366 -15.33 9.39 31.55
C ARG A 366 -13.90 9.93 31.55
N LEU A 367 -13.68 10.89 32.45
CA LEU A 367 -12.34 11.35 32.85
C LEU A 367 -11.56 10.15 33.41
N LEU A 368 -10.39 9.89 32.84
CA LEU A 368 -9.40 8.99 33.41
C LEU A 368 -8.87 9.59 34.69
N GLU A 369 -9.23 9.01 35.83
CA GLU A 369 -8.59 9.31 37.10
C GLU A 369 -7.15 8.81 37.09
N THR A 370 -6.20 9.74 37.08
CA THR A 370 -4.79 9.48 37.35
C THR A 370 -4.59 9.09 38.79
N LYS A 371 -4.36 7.82 39.05
CA LYS A 371 -3.98 7.31 40.35
C LYS A 371 -2.54 7.70 40.67
N THR A 372 -2.35 8.74 41.46
CA THR A 372 -1.05 9.13 42.01
C THR A 372 -0.63 8.11 43.05
N ILE A 373 0.45 7.38 42.80
CA ILE A 373 1.04 6.50 43.83
C ILE A 373 2.03 7.38 44.61
N SER A 374 1.64 7.77 45.81
CA SER A 374 2.54 8.34 46.82
C SER A 374 3.34 7.22 47.45
N GLY A 375 4.60 7.05 47.08
CA GLY A 375 5.54 6.20 47.81
C GLY A 375 6.05 6.92 49.03
N ASP A 376 5.69 6.35 50.19
CA ASP A 376 6.24 6.74 51.47
C ASP A 376 7.63 6.10 51.64
N VAL A 377 8.67 6.92 51.75
CA VAL A 377 10.03 6.45 52.04
C VAL A 377 10.22 6.58 53.53
N GLY A 378 10.02 5.48 54.26
CA GLY A 378 10.37 5.34 55.66
C GLY A 378 11.86 5.09 55.84
N THR A 379 12.46 5.85 56.72
CA THR A 379 13.82 5.92 57.27
C THR A 379 14.56 4.61 57.46
#